data_4e2e7b2a1d5b2f5814dbf5a039b3ea12
#
_entry.id   4e2e7b2a1d5b2f5814dbf5a039b3ea12
#
_cell.length_a   1.000
_cell.length_b   1.000
_cell.length_c   1.000
_cell.angle_alpha   90.00
_cell.angle_beta   90.00
_cell.angle_gamma   90.00
#
_symmetry.space_group_name_H-M   'P 1'
#
loop_
_entity.id
_entity.type
_entity.pdbx_description
1 polymer ?
#
loop_
_entity_poly.entity_id
_entity_poly.type
_entity_poly.pdbx_seq_one_letter_code
_entity_poly.pdbx_strand_id
1 'polypeptide(L)'
;IFSMKWRRIYTTNYDNAIELSLIKSGKSVTPLTLEDVPNQYKSAEDICLHINGRIERSKESDLDSAIKLTTSSYLSPEQFLTSSWYRQFKTDIDNASAIVFLGYSMYDIDIQKMFFNDHSIKNKTFFITREGTTKFQNYKLAMFGEVINIGVNAFSHIAAKCIEESHQDKDVGFIDSLELYTPEEKYEEIRDSDVANFMVFGKVSDRYIDEVTLNDNMQDKIILREEISKIIEHIETASDILIASDLGNGKSIMTRILMSKLSRKGYLCFYYLFNEFSFSKDIERLSRLGQKIVIFIDDYSNCIDDTRYAIENRKDNIQLVLTTRHFGYENTKQHLLAMDMSSFKTHNIDYLSDSEVDNFVYIVDHLGGWGEKAGLSRREKLSELDENAKSQLSFLLLSILKSEAIQSRIREISSVALNNKEFKETVFAILLLDVIGLPLVRSLISDVAV
;
A
#
# COMPACT_ATOMS: atom_id res chain seq x y z
N ILE A 1 -7.75 22.21 -16.35
CA ILE A 1 -8.09 21.10 -15.43
C ILE A 1 -8.52 19.89 -16.23
N PHE A 2 -9.49 20.02 -17.11
CA PHE A 2 -10.04 18.89 -17.87
C PHE A 2 -9.18 18.41 -19.04
N SER A 3 -8.04 19.04 -19.32
CA SER A 3 -6.99 18.48 -20.18
C SER A 3 -6.21 17.37 -19.48
N MET A 4 -6.18 17.37 -18.14
CA MET A 4 -5.60 16.27 -17.36
C MET A 4 -6.46 15.03 -17.48
N LYS A 5 -5.83 13.87 -17.31
CA LYS A 5 -6.50 12.59 -17.20
C LYS A 5 -6.81 12.34 -15.73
N TRP A 6 -8.09 12.36 -15.39
CA TRP A 6 -8.59 12.03 -14.06
C TRP A 6 -9.12 10.60 -14.05
N ARG A 7 -8.78 9.83 -13.05
CA ARG A 7 -9.37 8.50 -12.87
C ARG A 7 -10.87 8.61 -12.63
N ARG A 8 -11.25 9.42 -11.64
CA ARG A 8 -12.63 9.77 -11.31
C ARG A 8 -12.73 11.18 -10.79
N ILE A 9 -13.86 11.79 -11.03
CA ILE A 9 -14.24 13.10 -10.49
C ILE A 9 -15.40 12.86 -9.53
N TYR A 10 -15.24 13.25 -8.28
CA TYR A 10 -16.28 13.26 -7.27
C TYR A 10 -16.72 14.69 -7.06
N THR A 11 -18.01 14.97 -7.18
CA THR A 11 -18.53 16.33 -7.01
C THR A 11 -19.70 16.35 -6.05
N THR A 12 -19.73 17.41 -5.22
CA THR A 12 -20.88 17.74 -4.38
C THR A 12 -21.87 18.68 -5.08
N ASN A 13 -21.53 19.16 -6.30
CA ASN A 13 -22.39 20.01 -7.11
C ASN A 13 -23.51 19.20 -7.74
N TYR A 14 -24.64 19.86 -7.93
CA TYR A 14 -25.85 19.28 -8.54
C TYR A 14 -25.98 19.55 -10.03
N ASP A 15 -25.24 20.54 -10.54
CA ASP A 15 -25.28 20.98 -11.93
C ASP A 15 -24.35 20.13 -12.82
N ASN A 16 -24.55 20.27 -14.13
CA ASN A 16 -23.78 19.60 -15.18
C ASN A 16 -22.59 20.43 -15.71
N ALA A 17 -22.11 21.40 -14.97
CA ALA A 17 -21.05 22.31 -15.43
C ALA A 17 -19.73 21.57 -15.74
N ILE A 18 -19.42 20.51 -14.97
CA ILE A 18 -18.22 19.67 -15.17
C ILE A 18 -18.35 18.92 -16.50
N GLU A 19 -19.47 18.27 -16.75
CA GLU A 19 -19.75 17.51 -17.98
C GLU A 19 -19.71 18.40 -19.22
N LEU A 20 -20.37 19.52 -19.15
CA LEU A 20 -20.37 20.50 -20.25
C LEU A 20 -18.96 21.03 -20.55
N SER A 21 -18.15 21.22 -19.54
CA SER A 21 -16.75 21.65 -19.69
C SER A 21 -15.88 20.57 -20.31
N LEU A 22 -16.09 19.29 -19.92
CA LEU A 22 -15.39 18.13 -20.49
C LEU A 22 -15.78 17.93 -21.96
N ILE A 23 -17.05 17.98 -22.28
CA ILE A 23 -17.54 17.89 -23.68
C ILE A 23 -16.94 19.01 -24.56
N LYS A 24 -16.87 20.24 -24.04
CA LYS A 24 -16.20 21.35 -24.75
C LYS A 24 -14.72 21.11 -25.00
N SER A 25 -14.08 20.33 -24.14
CA SER A 25 -12.69 19.93 -24.28
C SER A 25 -12.49 18.67 -25.15
N GLY A 26 -13.55 18.20 -25.82
CA GLY A 26 -13.52 17.03 -26.69
C GLY A 26 -13.45 15.68 -25.95
N LYS A 27 -13.76 15.67 -24.65
CA LYS A 27 -13.80 14.47 -23.82
C LYS A 27 -15.23 14.05 -23.52
N SER A 28 -15.48 12.76 -23.49
CA SER A 28 -16.73 12.20 -22.98
C SER A 28 -16.58 11.92 -21.49
N VAL A 29 -17.63 12.16 -20.72
CA VAL A 29 -17.72 11.80 -19.32
C VAL A 29 -19.04 11.12 -19.04
N THR A 30 -19.00 10.07 -18.22
CA THR A 30 -20.21 9.37 -17.76
C THR A 30 -20.64 9.96 -16.43
N PRO A 31 -21.75 10.73 -16.39
CA PRO A 31 -22.26 11.25 -15.13
C PRO A 31 -23.03 10.18 -14.37
N LEU A 32 -22.68 9.97 -13.13
CA LEU A 32 -23.26 8.98 -12.23
C LEU A 32 -23.78 9.66 -10.95
N THR A 33 -24.67 8.95 -10.26
CA THR A 33 -25.18 9.30 -8.94
C THR A 33 -25.01 8.11 -7.99
N LEU A 34 -25.37 8.27 -6.72
CA LEU A 34 -25.29 7.17 -5.74
C LEU A 34 -26.25 5.99 -6.04
N GLU A 35 -27.22 6.18 -6.92
CA GLU A 35 -28.15 5.14 -7.38
C GLU A 35 -27.51 4.16 -8.39
N ASP A 36 -26.45 4.60 -9.09
CA ASP A 36 -25.75 3.77 -10.06
C ASP A 36 -24.87 2.72 -9.34
N VAL A 37 -24.76 1.51 -9.88
CA VAL A 37 -24.04 0.41 -9.25
C VAL A 37 -22.54 0.48 -9.56
N PRO A 38 -21.64 0.64 -8.57
CA PRO A 38 -20.19 0.83 -8.80
C PRO A 38 -19.55 -0.31 -9.60
N ASN A 39 -19.99 -1.56 -9.42
CA ASN A 39 -19.39 -2.72 -10.07
C ASN A 39 -19.43 -2.64 -11.61
N GLN A 40 -20.40 -1.93 -12.18
CA GLN A 40 -20.52 -1.73 -13.63
C GLN A 40 -19.46 -0.75 -14.17
N TYR A 41 -18.86 0.04 -13.30
CA TYR A 41 -17.96 1.15 -13.65
C TYR A 41 -16.57 1.04 -13.02
N LYS A 42 -16.21 -0.13 -12.43
CA LYS A 42 -14.91 -0.33 -11.73
C LYS A 42 -13.70 0.01 -12.61
N SER A 43 -13.72 -0.41 -13.86
CA SER A 43 -12.64 -0.20 -14.83
C SER A 43 -12.94 0.92 -15.83
N ALA A 44 -14.02 1.68 -15.64
CA ALA A 44 -14.35 2.81 -16.50
C ALA A 44 -13.55 4.04 -16.05
N GLU A 45 -12.93 4.69 -17.03
CA GLU A 45 -12.30 6.00 -16.90
C GLU A 45 -13.33 7.08 -17.27
N ASP A 46 -13.02 8.33 -16.97
CA ASP A 46 -13.88 9.48 -17.30
C ASP A 46 -15.28 9.41 -16.67
N ILE A 47 -15.33 9.18 -15.36
CA ILE A 47 -16.55 9.18 -14.55
C ILE A 47 -16.63 10.46 -13.72
N CYS A 48 -17.81 11.08 -13.68
CA CYS A 48 -18.16 12.14 -12.75
C CYS A 48 -19.30 11.68 -11.85
N LEU A 49 -18.98 11.40 -10.56
CA LEU A 49 -19.97 10.98 -9.56
C LEU A 49 -20.49 12.19 -8.78
N HIS A 50 -21.79 12.42 -8.85
CA HIS A 50 -22.52 13.43 -8.06
C HIS A 50 -22.95 12.82 -6.73
N ILE A 51 -22.20 13.12 -5.67
CA ILE A 51 -22.42 12.55 -4.33
C ILE A 51 -23.75 13.03 -3.72
N ASN A 52 -24.14 14.27 -3.99
CA ASN A 52 -25.35 14.86 -3.46
C ASN A 52 -26.56 14.78 -4.43
N GLY A 53 -26.44 13.99 -5.49
CA GLY A 53 -27.47 13.89 -6.53
C GLY A 53 -27.25 14.88 -7.68
N ARG A 54 -28.10 14.78 -8.71
CA ARG A 54 -28.01 15.55 -9.95
C ARG A 54 -29.38 16.10 -10.36
N ILE A 55 -29.47 17.40 -10.60
CA ILE A 55 -30.75 18.09 -10.90
C ILE A 55 -31.46 17.47 -12.10
N GLU A 56 -30.73 17.11 -13.17
CA GLU A 56 -31.32 16.56 -14.37
C GLU A 56 -31.96 15.17 -14.22
N ARG A 57 -31.57 14.41 -13.20
CA ARG A 57 -32.14 13.09 -12.88
C ARG A 57 -33.21 13.16 -11.81
N SER A 58 -33.38 14.30 -11.13
CA SER A 58 -34.24 14.43 -9.96
C SER A 58 -35.66 14.78 -10.33
N LYS A 59 -36.60 14.19 -9.66
CA LYS A 59 -38.02 14.50 -9.71
C LYS A 59 -38.37 15.44 -8.54
N GLU A 60 -39.51 16.12 -8.61
CA GLU A 60 -39.99 16.98 -7.52
C GLU A 60 -40.16 16.22 -6.20
N SER A 61 -40.47 14.93 -6.26
CA SER A 61 -40.53 14.01 -5.10
C SER A 61 -39.17 13.74 -4.44
N ASP A 62 -38.06 14.01 -5.12
CA ASP A 62 -36.71 13.62 -4.70
C ASP A 62 -35.99 14.78 -3.98
N LEU A 63 -36.63 15.98 -3.97
CA LEU A 63 -36.05 17.21 -3.38
C LEU A 63 -35.75 17.09 -1.88
N ASP A 64 -36.50 16.22 -1.17
CA ASP A 64 -36.31 15.98 0.27
C ASP A 64 -35.51 14.70 0.56
N SER A 65 -35.25 13.85 -0.42
CA SER A 65 -34.62 12.54 -0.20
C SER A 65 -33.34 12.32 -0.98
N ALA A 66 -33.32 12.63 -2.27
CA ALA A 66 -32.19 12.34 -3.17
C ALA A 66 -31.24 13.53 -3.36
N ILE A 67 -31.70 14.77 -3.07
CA ILE A 67 -30.91 15.99 -3.20
C ILE A 67 -30.75 16.66 -1.83
N LYS A 68 -29.55 16.92 -1.42
CA LYS A 68 -29.23 17.59 -0.14
C LYS A 68 -29.37 19.13 -0.28
N LEU A 69 -30.58 19.66 -0.41
CA LEU A 69 -30.82 21.10 -0.56
C LEU A 69 -31.18 21.83 0.73
N THR A 70 -31.69 21.12 1.74
CA THR A 70 -32.16 21.71 3.00
C THR A 70 -31.30 21.29 4.17
N THR A 71 -31.31 22.06 5.26
CA THR A 71 -30.62 21.70 6.50
C THR A 71 -31.10 20.36 7.03
N SER A 72 -32.37 20.02 6.86
CA SER A 72 -32.95 18.73 7.24
C SER A 72 -32.42 17.58 6.39
N SER A 73 -32.17 17.79 5.10
CA SER A 73 -31.57 16.76 4.23
C SER A 73 -30.09 16.51 4.54
N TYR A 74 -29.39 17.52 5.08
CA TYR A 74 -28.02 17.32 5.63
C TYR A 74 -27.99 16.60 6.97
N LEU A 75 -29.10 16.59 7.70
CA LEU A 75 -29.26 15.87 8.97
C LEU A 75 -29.82 14.46 8.78
N SER A 76 -30.25 14.09 7.56
CA SER A 76 -30.63 12.71 7.25
C SER A 76 -29.40 11.80 7.31
N PRO A 77 -29.58 10.52 7.67
CA PRO A 77 -28.48 9.57 7.69
C PRO A 77 -27.74 9.57 6.37
N GLU A 78 -26.48 9.63 6.47
CA GLU A 78 -25.46 9.78 5.46
C GLU A 78 -25.63 8.79 4.28
N GLN A 79 -26.37 9.19 3.27
CA GLN A 79 -26.62 8.37 2.08
C GLN A 79 -25.32 7.95 1.40
N PHE A 80 -24.28 8.80 1.42
CA PHE A 80 -23.00 8.46 0.82
C PHE A 80 -22.27 7.36 1.58
N LEU A 81 -22.18 7.44 2.92
CA LEU A 81 -21.48 6.44 3.74
C LEU A 81 -22.12 5.05 3.69
N THR A 82 -23.44 5.00 3.52
CA THR A 82 -24.20 3.75 3.42
C THR A 82 -24.31 3.24 1.98
N SER A 83 -23.90 4.06 1.00
CA SER A 83 -23.93 3.69 -0.41
C SER A 83 -22.81 2.71 -0.78
N SER A 84 -23.05 1.92 -1.82
CA SER A 84 -22.02 1.07 -2.42
C SER A 84 -20.83 1.86 -2.98
N TRP A 85 -21.02 3.16 -3.30
CA TRP A 85 -20.00 4.07 -3.78
C TRP A 85 -19.00 4.50 -2.69
N TYR A 86 -19.38 4.45 -1.43
CA TYR A 86 -18.44 4.78 -0.34
C TYR A 86 -17.24 3.83 -0.30
N ARG A 87 -17.49 2.53 -0.48
CA ARG A 87 -16.40 1.54 -0.57
C ARG A 87 -15.49 1.83 -1.77
N GLN A 88 -16.09 2.16 -2.93
CA GLN A 88 -15.33 2.49 -4.13
C GLN A 88 -14.52 3.78 -3.95
N PHE A 89 -15.10 4.81 -3.35
CA PHE A 89 -14.42 6.06 -3.02
C PHE A 89 -13.22 5.83 -2.10
N LYS A 90 -13.38 5.00 -1.07
CA LYS A 90 -12.27 4.63 -0.19
C LYS A 90 -11.16 3.91 -0.95
N THR A 91 -11.50 2.96 -1.79
CA THR A 91 -10.52 2.27 -2.66
C THR A 91 -9.80 3.23 -3.60
N ASP A 92 -10.51 4.19 -4.18
CA ASP A 92 -9.92 5.20 -5.06
C ASP A 92 -8.98 6.14 -4.30
N ILE A 93 -9.32 6.53 -3.07
CA ILE A 93 -8.45 7.31 -2.18
C ILE A 93 -7.19 6.51 -1.84
N ASP A 94 -7.34 5.26 -1.45
CA ASP A 94 -6.20 4.41 -1.06
C ASP A 94 -5.21 4.24 -2.23
N ASN A 95 -5.72 4.07 -3.45
CA ASN A 95 -4.92 3.83 -4.67
C ASN A 95 -4.48 5.10 -5.42
N ALA A 96 -4.99 6.28 -5.05
CA ALA A 96 -4.62 7.53 -5.70
C ALA A 96 -3.17 7.93 -5.38
N SER A 97 -2.38 8.28 -6.39
CA SER A 97 -1.07 8.93 -6.21
C SER A 97 -1.21 10.38 -5.73
N ALA A 98 -2.30 11.04 -6.09
CA ALA A 98 -2.64 12.39 -5.62
C ALA A 98 -4.16 12.56 -5.53
N ILE A 99 -4.61 13.26 -4.48
CA ILE A 99 -6.01 13.64 -4.25
C ILE A 99 -6.07 15.16 -4.28
N VAL A 100 -6.84 15.71 -5.21
CA VAL A 100 -6.92 17.17 -5.38
C VAL A 100 -8.32 17.65 -5.07
N PHE A 101 -8.46 18.45 -4.02
CA PHE A 101 -9.69 19.14 -3.68
C PHE A 101 -9.73 20.54 -4.31
N LEU A 102 -10.72 20.77 -5.17
CA LEU A 102 -10.92 22.04 -5.86
C LEU A 102 -12.11 22.80 -5.28
N GLY A 103 -11.86 23.91 -4.60
CA GLY A 103 -12.93 24.76 -4.04
C GLY A 103 -13.75 24.09 -2.92
N TYR A 104 -13.25 23.02 -2.32
CA TYR A 104 -13.90 22.26 -1.27
C TYR A 104 -13.45 22.72 0.12
N SER A 105 -14.39 22.94 1.03
CA SER A 105 -14.12 23.54 2.35
C SER A 105 -14.00 22.53 3.49
N MET A 106 -14.06 21.23 3.18
CA MET A 106 -13.95 20.15 4.16
C MET A 106 -14.95 20.30 5.33
N TYR A 107 -16.23 20.59 4.99
CA TYR A 107 -17.29 20.64 6.02
C TYR A 107 -17.95 19.30 6.29
N ASP A 108 -17.81 18.35 5.38
CA ASP A 108 -18.39 17.02 5.52
C ASP A 108 -17.61 16.22 6.58
N ILE A 109 -18.28 15.91 7.69
CA ILE A 109 -17.67 15.25 8.86
C ILE A 109 -17.17 13.85 8.49
N ASP A 110 -17.82 13.18 7.56
CA ASP A 110 -17.49 11.80 7.22
C ASP A 110 -16.27 11.71 6.34
N ILE A 111 -16.15 12.63 5.40
CA ILE A 111 -14.91 12.81 4.64
C ILE A 111 -13.78 13.22 5.60
N GLN A 112 -14.02 14.13 6.55
CA GLN A 112 -13.03 14.49 7.57
C GLN A 112 -12.54 13.28 8.36
N LYS A 113 -13.43 12.39 8.80
CA LYS A 113 -13.06 11.19 9.58
C LYS A 113 -12.14 10.26 8.80
N MET A 114 -12.35 10.10 7.49
CA MET A 114 -11.49 9.29 6.64
C MET A 114 -10.06 9.84 6.58
N PHE A 115 -9.93 11.16 6.44
CA PHE A 115 -8.64 11.82 6.28
C PHE A 115 -7.92 12.07 7.61
N PHE A 116 -8.64 12.14 8.72
CA PHE A 116 -8.06 12.53 10.01
C PHE A 116 -7.16 11.45 10.64
N ASN A 117 -7.46 10.18 10.39
CA ASN A 117 -6.79 9.05 11.02
C ASN A 117 -5.70 8.40 10.15
N ASP A 118 -5.51 8.88 8.91
CA ASP A 118 -4.57 8.28 7.98
C ASP A 118 -3.54 9.29 7.47
N HIS A 119 -2.32 9.19 8.02
CA HIS A 119 -1.22 10.05 7.61
C HIS A 119 -0.78 9.81 6.16
N SER A 120 -0.96 8.61 5.61
CA SER A 120 -0.60 8.30 4.22
C SER A 120 -1.47 9.07 3.24
N ILE A 121 -2.77 9.19 3.54
CA ILE A 121 -3.72 9.98 2.74
C ILE A 121 -3.37 11.46 2.76
N LYS A 122 -2.97 11.98 3.93
CA LYS A 122 -2.61 13.38 4.10
C LYS A 122 -1.47 13.81 3.18
N ASN A 123 -0.44 13.00 3.05
CA ASN A 123 0.76 13.30 2.26
C ASN A 123 0.49 13.42 0.75
N LYS A 124 -0.57 12.80 0.25
CA LYS A 124 -1.00 12.85 -1.16
C LYS A 124 -2.21 13.73 -1.41
N THR A 125 -2.64 14.51 -0.41
CA THR A 125 -3.84 15.37 -0.49
C THR A 125 -3.47 16.83 -0.66
N PHE A 126 -4.06 17.48 -1.66
CA PHE A 126 -3.82 18.87 -2.03
C PHE A 126 -5.14 19.64 -2.07
N PHE A 127 -5.18 20.80 -1.41
CA PHE A 127 -6.33 21.73 -1.44
C PHE A 127 -6.01 22.96 -2.27
N ILE A 128 -6.64 23.09 -3.43
CA ILE A 128 -6.53 24.28 -4.27
C ILE A 128 -7.58 25.28 -3.83
N THR A 129 -7.16 26.35 -3.20
CA THR A 129 -8.03 27.40 -2.65
C THR A 129 -7.79 28.74 -3.35
N ARG A 130 -8.70 29.70 -3.14
CA ARG A 130 -8.57 31.04 -3.71
C ARG A 130 -7.39 31.80 -3.07
N GLU A 131 -6.77 32.68 -3.84
CA GLU A 131 -5.92 33.71 -3.28
C GLU A 131 -6.72 34.54 -2.25
N GLY A 132 -6.12 34.79 -1.09
CA GLY A 132 -6.79 35.50 -0.01
C GLY A 132 -7.70 34.68 0.90
N THR A 133 -7.67 33.33 0.80
CA THR A 133 -8.29 32.44 1.79
C THR A 133 -7.78 32.76 3.19
N THR A 134 -8.66 32.84 4.19
CA THR A 134 -8.30 33.23 5.55
C THR A 134 -7.31 32.28 6.21
N LYS A 135 -6.47 32.79 7.09
CA LYS A 135 -5.50 31.97 7.84
C LYS A 135 -6.17 30.83 8.61
N PHE A 136 -7.38 31.07 9.13
CA PHE A 136 -8.14 30.05 9.86
C PHE A 136 -8.58 28.90 8.93
N GLN A 137 -9.07 29.23 7.75
CA GLN A 137 -9.47 28.21 6.77
C GLN A 137 -8.25 27.41 6.28
N ASN A 138 -7.13 28.09 5.99
CA ASN A 138 -5.89 27.42 5.63
C ASN A 138 -5.40 26.47 6.73
N TYR A 139 -5.42 26.91 7.99
CA TYR A 139 -5.05 26.07 9.12
C TYR A 139 -5.95 24.82 9.24
N LYS A 140 -7.26 25.01 9.08
CA LYS A 140 -8.21 23.89 9.10
C LYS A 140 -7.93 22.86 8.00
N LEU A 141 -7.70 23.31 6.76
CA LEU A 141 -7.41 22.42 5.64
C LEU A 141 -6.03 21.75 5.77
N ALA A 142 -5.04 22.44 6.30
CA ALA A 142 -3.69 21.90 6.53
C ALA A 142 -3.64 20.71 7.50
N MET A 143 -4.71 20.50 8.28
CA MET A 143 -4.84 19.27 9.08
C MET A 143 -5.00 18.02 8.21
N PHE A 144 -5.55 18.16 6.98
CA PHE A 144 -5.91 17.08 6.08
C PHE A 144 -5.04 16.96 4.85
N GLY A 145 -4.22 17.95 4.52
CA GLY A 145 -3.35 17.94 3.34
C GLY A 145 -2.60 19.25 3.13
N GLU A 146 -1.90 19.38 2.04
CA GLU A 146 -1.21 20.60 1.63
C GLU A 146 -2.20 21.62 1.05
N VAL A 147 -2.08 22.90 1.46
CA VAL A 147 -2.96 23.98 1.00
C VAL A 147 -2.22 24.92 0.05
N ILE A 148 -2.73 25.01 -1.18
CA ILE A 148 -2.15 25.79 -2.27
C ILE A 148 -3.11 26.91 -2.65
N ASN A 149 -2.76 28.16 -2.28
CA ASN A 149 -3.63 29.34 -2.44
C ASN A 149 -3.38 30.05 -3.79
N ILE A 150 -3.65 29.37 -4.91
CA ILE A 150 -3.42 29.90 -6.27
C ILE A 150 -4.70 30.07 -7.07
N GLY A 151 -5.82 29.58 -6.57
CA GLY A 151 -7.08 29.55 -7.30
C GLY A 151 -7.10 28.52 -8.43
N VAL A 152 -8.33 28.19 -8.87
CA VAL A 152 -8.58 27.17 -9.89
C VAL A 152 -8.00 27.54 -11.27
N ASN A 153 -7.98 28.84 -11.61
CA ASN A 153 -7.45 29.30 -12.90
C ASN A 153 -5.94 29.08 -13.00
N ALA A 154 -5.17 29.54 -12.00
CA ALA A 154 -3.72 29.35 -11.98
C ALA A 154 -3.36 27.85 -11.92
N PHE A 155 -4.06 27.07 -11.11
CA PHE A 155 -3.92 25.62 -11.09
C PHE A 155 -4.13 25.01 -12.49
N SER A 156 -5.17 25.44 -13.22
CA SER A 156 -5.44 24.90 -14.55
C SER A 156 -4.35 25.24 -15.57
N HIS A 157 -3.74 26.43 -15.49
CA HIS A 157 -2.60 26.81 -16.34
C HIS A 157 -1.34 25.99 -16.03
N ILE A 158 -1.03 25.81 -14.75
CA ILE A 158 0.10 24.96 -14.31
C ILE A 158 -0.10 23.53 -14.80
N ALA A 159 -1.29 22.98 -14.58
CA ALA A 159 -1.66 21.64 -15.01
C ALA A 159 -1.51 21.45 -16.54
N ALA A 160 -1.98 22.41 -17.34
CA ALA A 160 -1.80 22.36 -18.79
C ALA A 160 -0.32 22.37 -19.21
N LYS A 161 0.48 23.22 -18.57
CA LYS A 161 1.94 23.30 -18.83
C LYS A 161 2.65 21.98 -18.47
N CYS A 162 2.32 21.39 -17.32
CA CYS A 162 2.89 20.09 -16.94
C CYS A 162 2.54 18.99 -17.96
N ILE A 163 1.33 18.99 -18.52
CA ILE A 163 0.93 18.04 -19.56
C ILE A 163 1.74 18.25 -20.84
N GLU A 164 1.95 19.50 -21.25
CA GLU A 164 2.77 19.82 -22.43
C GLU A 164 4.23 19.40 -22.25
N GLU A 165 4.78 19.54 -21.04
CA GLU A 165 6.13 19.12 -20.71
C GLU A 165 6.26 17.59 -20.58
N SER A 166 5.21 16.87 -20.17
CA SER A 166 5.20 15.41 -19.99
C SER A 166 4.93 14.63 -21.28
N HIS A 167 4.81 15.25 -22.44
CA HIS A 167 4.48 14.63 -23.72
C HIS A 167 5.45 13.56 -24.26
N GLN A 168 6.42 13.11 -23.46
CA GLN A 168 7.30 11.98 -23.83
C GLN A 168 6.80 10.64 -23.32
N ASP A 169 5.87 10.58 -22.39
CA ASP A 169 5.33 9.32 -21.88
C ASP A 169 4.03 8.95 -22.60
N LYS A 170 4.05 7.78 -23.24
CA LYS A 170 2.86 7.19 -23.87
C LYS A 170 1.75 7.14 -22.83
N ASP A 171 0.55 7.59 -23.17
CA ASP A 171 -0.64 7.49 -22.33
C ASP A 171 -0.94 6.02 -21.99
N VAL A 172 -0.47 5.60 -20.83
CA VAL A 172 -0.56 4.20 -20.37
C VAL A 172 -1.90 3.91 -19.71
N GLY A 173 -2.65 4.95 -19.38
CA GLY A 173 -3.87 4.82 -18.58
C GLY A 173 -3.58 4.70 -17.09
N PHE A 174 -4.62 4.40 -16.30
CA PHE A 174 -4.47 4.20 -14.85
C PHE A 174 -4.05 2.77 -14.56
N ILE A 175 -3.08 2.61 -13.68
CA ILE A 175 -2.66 1.33 -13.11
C ILE A 175 -3.45 1.16 -11.81
N ASP A 176 -4.22 0.11 -11.69
CA ASP A 176 -5.25 -0.04 -10.67
C ASP A 176 -4.99 -1.20 -9.69
N SER A 177 -4.36 -2.27 -10.17
CA SER A 177 -4.02 -3.44 -9.37
C SER A 177 -2.60 -3.41 -8.81
N LEU A 178 -1.84 -2.39 -9.18
CA LEU A 178 -0.44 -2.25 -8.85
C LEU A 178 -0.16 -0.87 -8.25
N GLU A 179 0.67 -0.81 -7.22
CA GLU A 179 1.15 0.40 -6.59
C GLU A 179 2.60 0.68 -6.99
N LEU A 180 2.86 1.86 -7.56
CA LEU A 180 4.21 2.28 -7.90
C LEU A 180 4.97 2.67 -6.63
N TYR A 181 6.08 2.03 -6.38
CA TYR A 181 6.99 2.42 -5.31
C TYR A 181 7.80 3.65 -5.71
N THR A 182 7.67 4.70 -4.91
CA THR A 182 8.43 5.95 -5.10
C THR A 182 9.28 6.18 -3.85
N PRO A 183 10.62 6.09 -3.96
CA PRO A 183 11.51 6.35 -2.82
C PRO A 183 11.33 7.76 -2.27
N GLU A 184 11.30 7.91 -0.95
CA GLU A 184 11.28 9.23 -0.31
C GLU A 184 12.65 9.89 -0.42
N GLU A 185 12.67 11.22 -0.66
CA GLU A 185 13.90 12.00 -0.80
C GLU A 185 14.31 12.68 0.51
N LYS A 186 13.40 12.85 1.46
CA LYS A 186 13.64 13.53 2.74
C LYS A 186 13.76 12.51 3.86
N TYR A 187 14.90 12.52 4.53
CA TYR A 187 15.24 11.59 5.59
C TYR A 187 15.15 12.28 6.96
N GLU A 188 14.62 11.54 7.93
CA GLU A 188 14.75 11.87 9.34
C GLU A 188 15.61 10.80 9.99
N GLU A 189 16.32 11.17 11.03
CA GLU A 189 17.17 10.25 11.79
C GLU A 189 16.34 9.09 12.36
N ILE A 190 16.76 7.85 12.05
CA ILE A 190 16.16 6.63 12.62
C ILE A 190 16.59 6.51 14.09
N ARG A 191 15.63 6.52 15.00
CA ARG A 191 15.83 6.39 16.43
C ARG A 191 15.88 4.92 16.84
N ASP A 192 16.54 4.66 17.96
CA ASP A 192 16.57 3.29 18.54
C ASP A 192 15.18 2.76 18.88
N SER A 193 14.24 3.66 19.23
CA SER A 193 12.82 3.30 19.40
C SER A 193 12.18 2.75 18.12
N ASP A 194 12.56 3.24 16.95
CA ASP A 194 12.02 2.80 15.68
C ASP A 194 12.56 1.40 15.34
N VAL A 195 13.85 1.16 15.62
CA VAL A 195 14.48 -0.16 15.48
C VAL A 195 13.85 -1.17 16.43
N ALA A 196 13.64 -0.79 17.70
CA ALA A 196 13.01 -1.65 18.71
C ALA A 196 11.56 -2.00 18.31
N ASN A 197 10.79 -1.02 17.83
CA ASN A 197 9.43 -1.24 17.34
C ASN A 197 9.42 -2.16 16.12
N PHE A 198 10.36 -1.98 15.19
CA PHE A 198 10.51 -2.88 14.04
C PHE A 198 10.80 -4.31 14.46
N MET A 199 11.74 -4.52 15.38
CA MET A 199 12.08 -5.87 15.86
C MET A 199 10.94 -6.57 16.61
N VAL A 200 10.15 -5.81 17.38
CA VAL A 200 9.07 -6.38 18.21
C VAL A 200 7.78 -6.58 17.39
N PHE A 201 7.43 -5.62 16.53
CA PHE A 201 6.14 -5.62 15.84
C PHE A 201 6.24 -5.95 14.35
N GLY A 202 7.44 -6.05 13.80
CA GLY A 202 7.66 -6.31 12.37
C GLY A 202 7.17 -5.19 11.44
N LYS A 203 6.78 -4.03 12.00
CA LYS A 203 6.25 -2.90 11.24
C LYS A 203 7.35 -1.88 10.97
N VAL A 204 7.49 -1.51 9.72
CA VAL A 204 8.46 -0.52 9.24
C VAL A 204 7.81 0.34 8.17
N SER A 205 8.11 1.63 8.15
CA SER A 205 7.68 2.54 7.09
C SER A 205 8.59 2.42 5.87
N ASP A 206 8.08 2.77 4.69
CA ASP A 206 8.92 2.81 3.48
C ASP A 206 10.07 3.80 3.63
N ARG A 207 9.83 4.91 4.33
CA ARG A 207 10.86 5.87 4.72
C ARG A 207 12.01 5.25 5.51
N TYR A 208 11.72 4.37 6.50
CA TYR A 208 12.76 3.65 7.23
C TYR A 208 13.60 2.78 6.28
N ILE A 209 12.93 2.07 5.37
CA ILE A 209 13.59 1.24 4.36
C ILE A 209 14.46 2.09 3.45
N ASP A 210 13.95 3.23 2.98
CA ASP A 210 14.70 4.13 2.11
C ASP A 210 15.94 4.69 2.79
N GLU A 211 15.86 5.07 4.06
CA GLU A 211 16.98 5.57 4.84
C GLU A 211 18.07 4.50 5.02
N VAL A 212 17.70 3.30 5.45
CA VAL A 212 18.66 2.20 5.65
C VAL A 212 19.26 1.67 4.35
N THR A 213 18.62 1.88 3.22
CA THR A 213 19.13 1.44 1.92
C THR A 213 20.09 2.44 1.28
N LEU A 214 20.05 3.71 1.70
CA LEU A 214 20.94 4.75 1.22
C LEU A 214 22.31 4.76 1.93
N ASN A 215 22.30 4.41 3.20
CA ASN A 215 23.47 4.52 4.05
C ASN A 215 24.08 3.15 4.32
N ASP A 216 25.27 2.88 3.78
CA ASP A 216 25.97 1.62 3.96
C ASP A 216 26.37 1.33 5.44
N ASN A 217 26.30 2.34 6.32
CA ASN A 217 26.70 2.23 7.72
C ASN A 217 25.53 2.02 8.70
N MET A 218 24.39 1.50 8.24
CA MET A 218 23.18 1.26 9.06
C MET A 218 23.09 -0.16 9.64
N GLN A 219 24.24 -0.78 9.93
CA GLN A 219 24.31 -2.14 10.53
C GLN A 219 23.67 -2.24 11.92
N ASP A 220 23.53 -1.12 12.63
CA ASP A 220 22.84 -1.03 13.92
C ASP A 220 21.32 -0.86 13.79
N LYS A 221 20.80 -0.71 12.59
CA LYS A 221 19.38 -0.46 12.34
C LYS A 221 18.66 -1.62 11.66
N ILE A 222 19.32 -2.34 10.77
CA ILE A 222 18.70 -3.42 9.99
C ILE A 222 19.71 -4.50 9.60
N ILE A 223 19.22 -5.74 9.45
CA ILE A 223 20.00 -6.82 8.86
C ILE A 223 19.81 -6.79 7.34
N LEU A 224 20.83 -6.30 6.64
CA LEU A 224 20.86 -6.38 5.18
C LEU A 224 21.33 -7.76 4.75
N ARG A 225 20.41 -8.53 4.16
CA ARG A 225 20.67 -9.89 3.71
C ARG A 225 21.63 -9.91 2.52
N GLU A 226 22.62 -10.77 2.53
CA GLU A 226 23.58 -10.94 1.42
C GLU A 226 22.88 -11.33 0.11
N GLU A 227 21.76 -12.06 0.20
CA GLU A 227 20.95 -12.44 -0.95
C GLU A 227 20.39 -11.25 -1.75
N ILE A 228 20.25 -10.08 -1.13
CA ILE A 228 19.76 -8.86 -1.82
C ILE A 228 20.65 -8.53 -3.02
N SER A 229 21.97 -8.58 -2.85
CA SER A 229 22.93 -8.27 -3.92
C SER A 229 22.84 -9.27 -5.06
N LYS A 230 22.71 -10.55 -4.76
CA LYS A 230 22.57 -11.63 -5.76
C LYS A 230 21.24 -11.51 -6.52
N ILE A 231 20.15 -11.18 -5.81
CA ILE A 231 18.85 -10.96 -6.44
C ILE A 231 18.91 -9.78 -7.41
N ILE A 232 19.51 -8.67 -7.00
CA ILE A 232 19.66 -7.49 -7.86
C ILE A 232 20.49 -7.84 -9.12
N GLU A 233 21.59 -8.58 -8.99
CA GLU A 233 22.41 -9.03 -10.10
C GLU A 233 21.59 -9.90 -11.09
N HIS A 234 20.78 -10.82 -10.57
CA HIS A 234 19.90 -11.63 -11.41
C HIS A 234 18.83 -10.79 -12.13
N ILE A 235 18.26 -9.77 -11.47
CA ILE A 235 17.31 -8.86 -12.10
C ILE A 235 18.01 -8.03 -13.19
N GLU A 236 19.23 -7.56 -12.96
CA GLU A 236 20.02 -6.83 -13.96
C GLU A 236 20.34 -7.69 -15.21
N THR A 237 20.44 -9.02 -15.03
CA THR A 237 20.58 -9.99 -16.12
C THR A 237 19.25 -10.49 -16.69
N ALA A 238 18.15 -9.78 -16.45
CA ALA A 238 16.81 -10.05 -16.94
C ALA A 238 16.19 -11.39 -16.47
N SER A 239 16.58 -11.87 -15.29
CA SER A 239 15.98 -13.06 -14.69
C SER A 239 14.79 -12.68 -13.81
N ASP A 240 13.80 -13.57 -13.75
CA ASP A 240 12.74 -13.53 -12.77
C ASP A 240 13.18 -14.17 -11.46
N ILE A 241 12.57 -13.75 -10.36
CA ILE A 241 12.98 -14.14 -9.02
C ILE A 241 11.84 -14.82 -8.28
N LEU A 242 12.13 -15.92 -7.62
CA LEU A 242 11.28 -16.56 -6.64
C LEU A 242 11.99 -16.57 -5.27
N ILE A 243 11.42 -15.88 -4.31
CA ILE A 243 11.90 -15.86 -2.92
C ILE A 243 11.04 -16.81 -2.08
N ALA A 244 11.63 -17.92 -1.65
CA ALA A 244 10.97 -18.90 -0.81
C ALA A 244 11.49 -18.80 0.63
N SER A 245 10.59 -18.80 1.62
CA SER A 245 10.97 -18.79 3.02
C SER A 245 9.78 -19.03 3.93
N ASP A 246 10.00 -19.54 5.12
CA ASP A 246 8.99 -19.67 6.15
C ASP A 246 8.54 -18.30 6.72
N LEU A 247 7.51 -18.34 7.56
CA LEU A 247 6.95 -17.15 8.19
C LEU A 247 7.98 -16.49 9.13
N GLY A 248 8.05 -15.17 9.11
CA GLY A 248 8.87 -14.38 10.05
C GLY A 248 10.33 -14.22 9.66
N ASN A 249 10.77 -14.74 8.51
CA ASN A 249 12.16 -14.62 8.04
C ASN A 249 12.44 -13.37 7.19
N GLY A 250 11.49 -12.42 7.11
CA GLY A 250 11.71 -11.08 6.56
C GLY A 250 11.47 -10.95 5.06
N LYS A 251 10.67 -11.84 4.40
CA LYS A 251 10.34 -11.73 2.97
C LYS A 251 9.84 -10.34 2.57
N SER A 252 8.79 -9.84 3.22
CA SER A 252 8.18 -8.56 2.88
C SER A 252 9.14 -7.37 3.10
N ILE A 253 10.03 -7.47 4.10
CA ILE A 253 11.09 -6.46 4.31
C ILE A 253 12.12 -6.51 3.18
N MET A 254 12.56 -7.70 2.80
CA MET A 254 13.47 -7.88 1.66
C MET A 254 12.86 -7.33 0.37
N THR A 255 11.58 -7.60 0.12
CA THR A 255 10.84 -7.07 -1.03
C THR A 255 10.89 -5.54 -1.07
N ARG A 256 10.63 -4.86 0.05
CA ARG A 256 10.70 -3.40 0.14
C ARG A 256 12.11 -2.86 -0.07
N ILE A 257 13.14 -3.52 0.50
CA ILE A 257 14.55 -3.15 0.28
C ILE A 257 14.92 -3.28 -1.20
N LEU A 258 14.48 -4.36 -1.85
CA LEU A 258 14.70 -4.56 -3.29
C LEU A 258 14.00 -3.45 -4.11
N MET A 259 12.76 -3.10 -3.79
CA MET A 259 12.03 -1.99 -4.45
C MET A 259 12.79 -0.67 -4.30
N SER A 260 13.23 -0.32 -3.09
CA SER A 260 13.99 0.91 -2.84
C SER A 260 15.31 0.94 -3.66
N LYS A 261 16.09 -0.14 -3.60
CA LYS A 261 17.38 -0.21 -4.32
C LYS A 261 17.20 -0.21 -5.85
N LEU A 262 16.23 -0.94 -6.39
CA LEU A 262 15.98 -1.02 -7.82
C LEU A 262 15.38 0.28 -8.38
N SER A 263 14.46 0.92 -7.66
CA SER A 263 13.92 2.22 -8.06
C SER A 263 15.01 3.28 -8.20
N ARG A 264 16.00 3.29 -7.30
CA ARG A 264 17.18 4.18 -7.40
C ARG A 264 18.11 3.83 -8.56
N LYS A 265 18.06 2.59 -9.06
CA LYS A 265 18.76 2.15 -10.27
C LYS A 265 17.97 2.44 -11.57
N GLY A 266 16.81 3.13 -11.45
CA GLY A 266 15.99 3.54 -12.58
C GLY A 266 14.98 2.50 -13.07
N TYR A 267 14.69 1.48 -12.27
CA TYR A 267 13.58 0.57 -12.53
C TYR A 267 12.27 1.17 -12.00
N LEU A 268 11.17 0.94 -12.71
CA LEU A 268 9.84 1.17 -12.15
C LEU A 268 9.44 -0.09 -11.36
N CYS A 269 9.37 0.06 -10.04
CA CYS A 269 9.01 -1.03 -9.14
C CYS A 269 7.55 -0.92 -8.76
N PHE A 270 6.77 -1.95 -9.04
CA PHE A 270 5.35 -2.02 -8.71
C PHE A 270 5.10 -3.13 -7.70
N TYR A 271 4.23 -2.87 -6.73
CA TYR A 271 3.74 -3.86 -5.78
C TYR A 271 2.31 -4.26 -6.13
N TYR A 272 2.01 -5.55 -6.16
CA TYR A 272 0.67 -6.07 -6.46
C TYR A 272 -0.26 -5.91 -5.26
N LEU A 273 -1.39 -5.26 -5.52
CA LEU A 273 -2.42 -5.00 -4.53
C LEU A 273 -3.55 -6.02 -4.65
N PHE A 274 -3.65 -7.04 -3.93
CA PHE A 274 -4.75 -8.02 -3.96
C PHE A 274 -6.14 -7.35 -3.93
N ASN A 275 -6.51 -6.70 -5.02
CA ASN A 275 -7.77 -5.95 -5.17
C ASN A 275 -8.63 -6.53 -6.30
N GLU A 276 -9.86 -6.03 -6.43
CA GLU A 276 -10.82 -6.50 -7.43
C GLU A 276 -10.58 -5.92 -8.85
N PHE A 277 -9.49 -5.20 -9.08
CA PHE A 277 -9.17 -4.61 -10.38
C PHE A 277 -8.51 -5.61 -11.32
N SER A 278 -8.60 -5.33 -12.61
CA SER A 278 -8.07 -6.22 -13.64
C SER A 278 -6.56 -6.09 -13.76
N PHE A 279 -5.84 -6.99 -13.13
CA PHE A 279 -4.38 -7.11 -13.24
C PHE A 279 -3.92 -7.30 -14.69
N SER A 280 -4.68 -8.03 -15.50
CA SER A 280 -4.37 -8.26 -16.90
C SER A 280 -4.28 -6.97 -17.72
N LYS A 281 -5.19 -6.01 -17.48
CA LYS A 281 -5.15 -4.71 -18.15
C LYS A 281 -3.90 -3.91 -17.78
N ASP A 282 -3.47 -4.00 -16.52
CA ASP A 282 -2.29 -3.30 -16.06
C ASP A 282 -1.01 -3.90 -16.65
N ILE A 283 -0.91 -5.23 -16.75
CA ILE A 283 0.19 -5.90 -17.45
C ILE A 283 0.26 -5.46 -18.92
N GLU A 284 -0.87 -5.41 -19.63
CA GLU A 284 -0.90 -4.94 -21.03
C GLU A 284 -0.45 -3.47 -21.15
N ARG A 285 -0.86 -2.62 -20.21
CA ARG A 285 -0.48 -1.20 -20.16
C ARG A 285 1.00 -1.02 -19.91
N LEU A 286 1.52 -1.68 -18.87
CA LEU A 286 2.93 -1.64 -18.51
C LEU A 286 3.84 -2.21 -19.61
N SER A 287 3.36 -3.23 -20.33
CA SER A 287 4.08 -3.80 -21.47
C SER A 287 4.30 -2.83 -22.64
N ARG A 288 3.54 -1.73 -22.69
CA ARG A 288 3.68 -0.67 -23.72
C ARG A 288 4.73 0.38 -23.34
N LEU A 289 5.14 0.41 -22.08
CA LEU A 289 6.21 1.29 -21.61
C LEU A 289 7.56 0.80 -22.15
N GLY A 290 8.44 1.75 -22.46
CA GLY A 290 9.81 1.42 -22.89
C GLY A 290 10.80 1.30 -21.72
N GLN A 291 10.30 1.39 -20.47
CA GLN A 291 11.09 1.39 -19.25
C GLN A 291 11.24 -0.03 -18.70
N LYS A 292 12.29 -0.26 -17.92
CA LYS A 292 12.47 -1.51 -17.16
C LYS A 292 11.55 -1.52 -15.95
N ILE A 293 10.74 -2.56 -15.84
CA ILE A 293 9.71 -2.69 -14.82
C ILE A 293 9.96 -3.96 -14.01
N VAL A 294 9.80 -3.86 -12.71
CA VAL A 294 9.81 -5.01 -11.81
C VAL A 294 8.50 -5.03 -11.02
N ILE A 295 7.75 -6.12 -11.13
CA ILE A 295 6.49 -6.32 -10.41
C ILE A 295 6.73 -7.30 -9.28
N PHE A 296 6.43 -6.86 -8.06
CA PHE A 296 6.54 -7.63 -6.84
C PHE A 296 5.17 -8.18 -6.45
N ILE A 297 5.08 -9.50 -6.30
CA ILE A 297 3.87 -10.22 -5.87
C ILE A 297 4.21 -10.97 -4.59
N ASP A 298 3.72 -10.46 -3.45
CA ASP A 298 3.93 -11.09 -2.16
C ASP A 298 2.93 -12.25 -1.98
N ASP A 299 3.43 -13.42 -1.62
CA ASP A 299 2.67 -14.67 -1.49
C ASP A 299 1.79 -15.00 -2.74
N TYR A 300 2.46 -15.24 -3.88
CA TYR A 300 1.79 -15.51 -5.16
C TYR A 300 0.82 -16.70 -5.11
N SER A 301 0.89 -17.56 -4.09
CA SER A 301 -0.05 -18.67 -3.90
C SER A 301 -1.51 -18.21 -3.72
N ASN A 302 -1.69 -16.96 -3.30
CA ASN A 302 -3.01 -16.33 -3.16
C ASN A 302 -3.57 -15.73 -4.47
N CYS A 303 -2.77 -15.66 -5.55
CA CYS A 303 -3.14 -15.07 -6.84
C CYS A 303 -2.52 -15.83 -8.03
N ILE A 304 -2.67 -17.13 -8.03
CA ILE A 304 -2.05 -18.03 -9.03
C ILE A 304 -2.49 -17.65 -10.46
N ASP A 305 -3.76 -17.33 -10.68
CA ASP A 305 -4.28 -17.01 -12.01
C ASP A 305 -3.72 -15.70 -12.55
N ASP A 306 -3.61 -14.66 -11.71
CA ASP A 306 -3.00 -13.39 -12.09
C ASP A 306 -1.49 -13.56 -12.34
N THR A 307 -0.80 -14.32 -11.49
CA THR A 307 0.61 -14.63 -11.68
C THR A 307 0.85 -15.37 -12.99
N ARG A 308 0.01 -16.36 -13.30
CA ARG A 308 0.07 -17.09 -14.59
C ARG A 308 -0.13 -16.14 -15.76
N TYR A 309 -1.16 -15.30 -15.69
CA TYR A 309 -1.40 -14.31 -16.74
C TYR A 309 -0.19 -13.40 -16.97
N ALA A 310 0.46 -12.92 -15.90
CA ALA A 310 1.65 -12.09 -16.02
C ALA A 310 2.81 -12.82 -16.68
N ILE A 311 3.06 -14.09 -16.31
CA ILE A 311 4.13 -14.90 -16.88
C ILE A 311 3.92 -15.08 -18.41
N GLU A 312 2.68 -15.37 -18.81
CA GLU A 312 2.35 -15.70 -20.21
C GLU A 312 2.23 -14.46 -21.12
N ASN A 313 1.83 -13.29 -20.59
CA ASN A 313 1.42 -12.14 -21.41
C ASN A 313 2.29 -10.88 -21.27
N ARG A 314 3.21 -10.82 -20.32
CA ARG A 314 4.14 -9.69 -20.19
C ARG A 314 5.16 -9.68 -21.33
N LYS A 315 5.77 -8.52 -21.54
CA LYS A 315 6.90 -8.35 -22.45
C LYS A 315 8.23 -8.36 -21.68
N ASP A 316 9.33 -8.44 -22.45
CA ASP A 316 10.71 -8.52 -21.93
C ASP A 316 11.13 -7.35 -21.05
N ASN A 317 10.39 -6.23 -21.10
CA ASN A 317 10.62 -5.08 -20.21
C ASN A 317 10.09 -5.27 -18.80
N ILE A 318 9.32 -6.32 -18.51
CA ILE A 318 8.71 -6.62 -17.21
C ILE A 318 9.33 -7.89 -16.63
N GLN A 319 9.88 -7.75 -15.43
CA GLN A 319 10.38 -8.87 -14.64
C GLN A 319 9.48 -9.06 -13.41
N LEU A 320 9.44 -10.28 -12.90
CA LEU A 320 8.64 -10.64 -11.75
C LEU A 320 9.53 -11.01 -10.56
N VAL A 321 9.17 -10.52 -9.39
CA VAL A 321 9.70 -10.96 -8.11
C VAL A 321 8.54 -11.52 -7.30
N LEU A 322 8.51 -12.84 -7.19
CA LEU A 322 7.47 -13.58 -6.48
C LEU A 322 7.98 -13.98 -5.10
N THR A 323 7.14 -13.91 -4.08
CA THR A 323 7.45 -14.52 -2.80
C THR A 323 6.49 -15.67 -2.52
N THR A 324 6.93 -16.65 -1.69
CA THR A 324 6.08 -17.73 -1.23
C THR A 324 6.54 -18.25 0.13
N ARG A 325 5.64 -18.95 0.83
CA ARG A 325 5.97 -19.77 2.00
C ARG A 325 6.27 -21.20 1.53
N HIS A 326 7.13 -21.94 2.22
CA HIS A 326 7.43 -23.33 1.84
C HIS A 326 6.19 -24.20 1.78
N PHE A 327 5.27 -24.05 2.72
CA PHE A 327 3.99 -24.75 2.69
C PHE A 327 3.16 -24.40 1.44
N GLY A 328 3.10 -23.12 1.08
CA GLY A 328 2.43 -22.65 -0.15
C GLY A 328 3.11 -23.18 -1.41
N TYR A 329 4.44 -23.23 -1.43
CA TYR A 329 5.23 -23.75 -2.55
C TYR A 329 4.91 -25.22 -2.85
N GLU A 330 4.92 -26.09 -1.84
CA GLU A 330 4.61 -27.51 -2.04
C GLU A 330 3.17 -27.73 -2.53
N ASN A 331 2.21 -26.97 -2.02
CA ASN A 331 0.82 -27.04 -2.47
C ASN A 331 0.61 -26.51 -3.89
N THR A 332 1.38 -25.50 -4.30
CA THR A 332 1.24 -24.88 -5.64
C THR A 332 2.24 -25.43 -6.66
N LYS A 333 3.14 -26.32 -6.25
CA LYS A 333 4.22 -26.87 -7.08
C LYS A 333 3.73 -27.46 -8.42
N GLN A 334 2.59 -28.16 -8.41
CA GLN A 334 2.00 -28.71 -9.64
C GLN A 334 1.52 -27.60 -10.58
N HIS A 335 0.97 -26.52 -10.03
CA HIS A 335 0.56 -25.36 -10.81
C HIS A 335 1.77 -24.62 -11.37
N LEU A 336 2.88 -24.54 -10.61
CA LEU A 336 4.13 -23.93 -11.04
C LEU A 336 4.82 -24.73 -12.14
N LEU A 337 4.78 -26.06 -12.07
CA LEU A 337 5.31 -26.92 -13.12
C LEU A 337 4.53 -26.78 -14.44
N ALA A 338 3.25 -26.39 -14.36
CA ALA A 338 2.42 -26.08 -15.52
C ALA A 338 2.68 -24.69 -16.10
N MET A 339 3.30 -23.78 -15.33
CA MET A 339 3.80 -22.49 -15.78
C MET A 339 5.27 -22.69 -16.19
N ASP A 340 5.71 -22.12 -17.29
CA ASP A 340 7.13 -22.14 -17.66
C ASP A 340 7.95 -21.25 -16.73
N MET A 341 8.22 -21.74 -15.51
CA MET A 341 9.04 -21.08 -14.51
C MET A 341 10.53 -21.45 -14.60
N SER A 342 10.94 -22.05 -15.69
CA SER A 342 12.36 -22.43 -15.91
C SER A 342 13.32 -21.23 -15.89
N SER A 343 12.79 -20.03 -16.18
CA SER A 343 13.53 -18.76 -16.13
C SER A 343 13.70 -18.18 -14.73
N PHE A 344 12.95 -18.67 -13.73
CA PHE A 344 13.01 -18.13 -12.38
C PHE A 344 14.26 -18.59 -11.62
N LYS A 345 14.95 -17.65 -11.01
CA LYS A 345 16.02 -17.92 -10.04
C LYS A 345 15.43 -17.98 -8.64
N THR A 346 15.55 -19.14 -8.00
CA THR A 346 15.00 -19.36 -6.66
C THR A 346 16.03 -19.01 -5.58
N HIS A 347 15.61 -18.18 -4.63
CA HIS A 347 16.38 -17.79 -3.45
C HIS A 347 15.66 -18.24 -2.19
N ASN A 348 16.37 -19.01 -1.36
CA ASN A 348 15.89 -19.37 -0.01
C ASN A 348 16.54 -18.43 1.00
N ILE A 349 15.70 -17.78 1.82
CA ILE A 349 16.15 -16.81 2.82
C ILE A 349 15.82 -17.23 4.26
N ASP A 350 15.64 -18.51 4.52
CA ASP A 350 15.33 -18.99 5.87
C ASP A 350 16.45 -18.75 6.84
N TYR A 351 17.69 -18.99 6.41
CA TYR A 351 18.86 -18.94 7.26
C TYR A 351 19.64 -17.65 7.06
N LEU A 352 20.15 -17.12 8.16
CA LEU A 352 21.12 -16.03 8.16
C LEU A 352 22.52 -16.60 7.93
N SER A 353 23.39 -15.86 7.22
CA SER A 353 24.81 -16.13 7.20
C SER A 353 25.46 -15.77 8.55
N ASP A 354 26.69 -16.21 8.78
CA ASP A 354 27.41 -15.93 10.02
C ASP A 354 27.55 -14.41 10.24
N SER A 355 27.78 -13.65 9.17
CA SER A 355 27.88 -12.18 9.21
C SER A 355 26.53 -11.53 9.55
N GLU A 356 25.42 -12.07 9.05
CA GLU A 356 24.08 -11.60 9.35
C GLU A 356 23.66 -11.93 10.80
N VAL A 357 24.05 -13.09 11.33
CA VAL A 357 23.86 -13.44 12.75
C VAL A 357 24.69 -12.52 13.65
N ASP A 358 25.91 -12.24 13.27
CA ASP A 358 26.76 -11.26 13.97
C ASP A 358 26.13 -9.88 14.01
N ASN A 359 25.55 -9.44 12.89
CA ASN A 359 24.83 -8.18 12.82
C ASN A 359 23.57 -8.18 13.70
N PHE A 360 22.82 -9.27 13.71
CA PHE A 360 21.68 -9.43 14.61
C PHE A 360 22.09 -9.26 16.09
N VAL A 361 23.17 -9.94 16.52
CA VAL A 361 23.71 -9.80 17.88
C VAL A 361 24.08 -8.36 18.18
N TYR A 362 24.71 -7.67 17.22
CA TYR A 362 25.10 -6.28 17.37
C TYR A 362 23.88 -5.34 17.58
N ILE A 363 22.81 -5.52 16.80
CA ILE A 363 21.57 -4.75 16.96
C ILE A 363 20.94 -4.99 18.33
N VAL A 364 20.87 -6.26 18.75
CA VAL A 364 20.28 -6.62 20.04
C VAL A 364 21.13 -6.08 21.22
N ASP A 365 22.45 -6.10 21.09
CA ASP A 365 23.36 -5.49 22.08
C ASP A 365 23.13 -3.98 22.19
N HIS A 366 23.03 -3.30 21.04
CA HIS A 366 22.80 -1.84 20.98
C HIS A 366 21.48 -1.43 21.63
N LEU A 367 20.43 -2.23 21.41
CA LEU A 367 19.09 -1.98 21.98
C LEU A 367 18.93 -2.47 23.42
N GLY A 368 19.94 -3.13 24.00
CA GLY A 368 19.83 -3.74 25.33
C GLY A 368 18.80 -4.88 25.41
N GLY A 369 18.53 -5.56 24.29
CA GLY A 369 17.46 -6.55 24.14
C GLY A 369 17.72 -7.92 24.77
N TRP A 370 18.89 -8.16 25.36
CA TRP A 370 19.26 -9.45 25.93
C TRP A 370 18.62 -9.77 27.29
N GLY A 371 18.07 -8.76 28.00
CA GLY A 371 17.48 -8.96 29.32
C GLY A 371 18.47 -9.62 30.30
N GLU A 372 18.10 -10.75 30.87
CA GLU A 372 18.92 -11.48 31.83
C GLU A 372 20.27 -12.02 31.25
N LYS A 373 20.33 -12.14 29.91
CA LYS A 373 21.51 -12.63 29.18
C LYS A 373 22.50 -11.52 28.80
N ALA A 374 22.26 -10.29 29.23
CA ALA A 374 23.11 -9.14 28.87
C ALA A 374 24.57 -9.31 29.32
N GLY A 375 24.81 -10.06 30.42
CA GLY A 375 26.16 -10.34 30.97
C GLY A 375 26.94 -11.42 30.24
N LEU A 376 26.35 -12.14 29.27
CA LEU A 376 27.06 -13.18 28.53
C LEU A 376 28.06 -12.56 27.55
N SER A 377 29.17 -13.24 27.32
CA SER A 377 30.09 -12.88 26.26
C SER A 377 29.47 -13.05 24.87
N ARG A 378 30.00 -12.37 23.87
CA ARG A 378 29.51 -12.50 22.48
C ARG A 378 29.52 -13.96 22.01
N ARG A 379 30.52 -14.74 22.36
CA ARG A 379 30.63 -16.17 21.99
C ARG A 379 29.53 -17.00 22.63
N GLU A 380 29.22 -16.75 23.90
CA GLU A 380 28.13 -17.43 24.59
C GLU A 380 26.78 -17.06 24.00
N LYS A 381 26.56 -15.78 23.66
CA LYS A 381 25.33 -15.32 22.96
C LYS A 381 25.16 -16.02 21.63
N LEU A 382 26.20 -16.09 20.80
CA LEU A 382 26.18 -16.79 19.51
C LEU A 382 25.92 -18.30 19.68
N SER A 383 26.59 -18.97 20.63
CA SER A 383 26.37 -20.39 20.90
C SER A 383 24.92 -20.68 21.30
N GLU A 384 24.36 -19.84 22.16
CA GLU A 384 22.97 -19.98 22.59
C GLU A 384 21.95 -19.77 21.49
N LEU A 385 22.21 -18.82 20.60
CA LEU A 385 21.37 -18.59 19.42
C LEU A 385 21.46 -19.74 18.43
N ASP A 386 22.63 -20.30 18.18
CA ASP A 386 22.82 -21.41 17.24
C ASP A 386 22.14 -22.68 17.72
N GLU A 387 22.30 -23.01 19.01
CA GLU A 387 21.67 -24.18 19.64
C GLU A 387 20.13 -24.13 19.59
N ASN A 388 19.54 -22.95 19.78
CA ASN A 388 18.08 -22.75 19.89
C ASN A 388 17.39 -22.35 18.57
N ALA A 389 18.09 -21.70 17.67
CA ALA A 389 17.46 -21.02 16.52
C ALA A 389 17.96 -21.50 15.15
N LYS A 390 19.04 -22.30 15.08
CA LYS A 390 19.61 -22.76 13.81
C LYS A 390 19.80 -21.65 12.78
N SER A 391 20.15 -20.45 13.22
CA SER A 391 20.32 -19.23 12.40
C SER A 391 19.08 -18.78 11.61
N GLN A 392 17.88 -19.22 11.98
CA GLN A 392 16.64 -18.71 11.39
C GLN A 392 16.20 -17.40 12.09
N LEU A 393 15.96 -16.33 11.31
CA LEU A 393 15.59 -15.02 11.85
C LEU A 393 14.34 -15.08 12.75
N SER A 394 13.32 -15.83 12.34
CA SER A 394 12.09 -16.02 13.11
C SER A 394 12.33 -16.60 14.50
N PHE A 395 13.21 -17.60 14.61
CA PHE A 395 13.56 -18.21 15.90
C PHE A 395 14.48 -17.30 16.73
N LEU A 396 15.39 -16.58 16.08
CA LEU A 396 16.23 -15.58 16.75
C LEU A 396 15.40 -14.50 17.41
N LEU A 397 14.43 -13.94 16.66
CA LEU A 397 13.48 -12.96 17.19
C LEU A 397 12.64 -13.52 18.34
N LEU A 398 12.12 -14.75 18.19
CA LEU A 398 11.36 -15.42 19.24
C LEU A 398 12.20 -15.65 20.51
N SER A 399 13.49 -15.92 20.39
CA SER A 399 14.36 -16.10 21.56
C SER A 399 14.48 -14.83 22.40
N ILE A 400 14.50 -13.66 21.74
CA ILE A 400 14.51 -12.36 22.41
C ILE A 400 13.13 -12.03 22.98
N LEU A 401 12.06 -12.28 22.22
CA LEU A 401 10.68 -12.02 22.65
C LEU A 401 10.24 -12.89 23.83
N LYS A 402 10.94 -13.99 24.10
CA LYS A 402 10.73 -14.84 25.30
C LYS A 402 11.27 -14.23 26.60
N SER A 403 11.99 -13.10 26.56
CA SER A 403 12.43 -12.42 27.78
C SER A 403 11.21 -11.98 28.63
N GLU A 404 11.32 -12.10 29.95
CA GLU A 404 10.20 -11.88 30.87
C GLU A 404 9.64 -10.45 30.78
N ALA A 405 10.51 -9.47 30.53
CA ALA A 405 10.13 -8.06 30.34
C ALA A 405 9.23 -7.86 29.11
N ILE A 406 9.61 -8.46 27.97
CA ILE A 406 8.84 -8.34 26.72
C ILE A 406 7.56 -9.16 26.82
N GLN A 407 7.60 -10.34 27.40
CA GLN A 407 6.39 -11.15 27.63
C GLN A 407 5.38 -10.45 28.54
N SER A 408 5.83 -9.77 29.59
CA SER A 408 4.95 -9.00 30.46
C SER A 408 4.28 -7.87 29.69
N ARG A 409 5.01 -7.17 28.83
CA ARG A 409 4.48 -6.10 27.96
C ARG A 409 3.47 -6.62 26.94
N ILE A 410 3.77 -7.76 26.29
CA ILE A 410 2.84 -8.42 25.38
C ILE A 410 1.57 -8.85 26.09
N ARG A 411 1.68 -9.45 27.28
CA ARG A 411 0.52 -9.83 28.11
C ARG A 411 -0.34 -8.63 28.48
N GLU A 412 0.27 -7.51 28.88
CA GLU A 412 -0.43 -6.28 29.21
C GLU A 412 -1.26 -5.76 28.01
N ILE A 413 -0.64 -5.65 26.84
CA ILE A 413 -1.30 -5.20 25.60
C ILE A 413 -2.38 -6.20 25.16
N SER A 414 -2.08 -7.49 25.23
CA SER A 414 -3.00 -8.56 24.81
C SER A 414 -4.17 -8.74 25.75
N SER A 415 -3.99 -8.44 27.04
CA SER A 415 -5.05 -8.62 28.05
C SER A 415 -6.28 -7.81 27.76
N VAL A 416 -6.12 -6.61 27.21
CA VAL A 416 -7.25 -5.72 26.84
C VAL A 416 -8.11 -6.36 25.74
N ALA A 417 -7.48 -6.98 24.74
CA ALA A 417 -8.18 -7.63 23.62
C ALA A 417 -8.72 -9.03 24.01
N LEU A 418 -7.97 -9.77 24.84
CA LEU A 418 -8.30 -11.17 25.16
C LEU A 418 -9.30 -11.30 26.33
N ASN A 419 -9.57 -10.25 27.09
CA ASN A 419 -10.56 -10.27 28.15
C ASN A 419 -12.01 -10.22 27.63
N ASN A 420 -12.24 -9.78 26.41
CA ASN A 420 -13.54 -9.84 25.75
C ASN A 420 -13.61 -11.11 24.89
N LYS A 421 -14.65 -11.93 25.10
CA LYS A 421 -14.80 -13.21 24.39
C LYS A 421 -14.89 -13.04 22.86
N GLU A 422 -15.68 -12.08 22.39
CA GLU A 422 -15.86 -11.80 20.95
C GLU A 422 -14.54 -11.32 20.30
N PHE A 423 -13.80 -10.44 20.96
CA PHE A 423 -12.48 -10.02 20.46
C PHE A 423 -11.47 -11.17 20.44
N LYS A 424 -11.51 -12.02 21.47
CA LYS A 424 -10.63 -13.19 21.53
C LYS A 424 -10.85 -14.14 20.35
N GLU A 425 -12.09 -14.44 20.02
CA GLU A 425 -12.44 -15.30 18.89
C GLU A 425 -12.04 -14.66 17.55
N THR A 426 -12.29 -13.38 17.37
CA THR A 426 -11.87 -12.62 16.19
C THR A 426 -10.35 -12.57 16.04
N VAL A 427 -9.61 -12.28 17.12
CA VAL A 427 -8.14 -12.27 17.11
C VAL A 427 -7.60 -13.66 16.79
N PHE A 428 -8.18 -14.72 17.38
CA PHE A 428 -7.79 -16.09 17.06
C PHE A 428 -8.02 -16.45 15.60
N ALA A 429 -9.19 -16.07 15.04
CA ALA A 429 -9.49 -16.28 13.63
C ALA A 429 -8.48 -15.56 12.70
N ILE A 430 -8.15 -14.30 13.00
CA ILE A 430 -7.15 -13.52 12.24
C ILE A 430 -5.78 -14.22 12.29
N LEU A 431 -5.32 -14.60 13.48
CA LEU A 431 -4.04 -15.26 13.64
C LEU A 431 -3.99 -16.63 12.95
N LEU A 432 -5.09 -17.40 13.03
CA LEU A 432 -5.19 -18.68 12.35
C LEU A 432 -5.11 -18.53 10.84
N LEU A 433 -5.90 -17.60 10.26
CA LEU A 433 -5.88 -17.33 8.82
C LEU A 433 -4.50 -16.86 8.35
N ASP A 434 -3.83 -16.01 9.13
CA ASP A 434 -2.47 -15.54 8.80
C ASP A 434 -1.46 -16.70 8.83
N VAL A 435 -1.51 -17.57 9.84
CA VAL A 435 -0.61 -18.72 9.94
C VAL A 435 -0.79 -19.70 8.78
N ILE A 436 -2.04 -19.95 8.35
CA ILE A 436 -2.31 -20.88 7.24
C ILE A 436 -2.21 -20.19 5.86
N GLY A 437 -1.89 -18.90 5.82
CA GLY A 437 -1.66 -18.15 4.58
C GLY A 437 -2.93 -17.83 3.78
N LEU A 438 -4.10 -17.76 4.44
CA LEU A 438 -5.34 -17.36 3.79
C LEU A 438 -5.54 -15.82 3.88
N PRO A 439 -6.21 -15.23 2.89
CA PRO A 439 -6.42 -13.78 2.86
C PRO A 439 -7.31 -13.32 4.03
N LEU A 440 -6.92 -12.22 4.67
CA LEU A 440 -7.66 -11.62 5.80
C LEU A 440 -8.86 -10.81 5.27
N VAL A 441 -9.87 -11.50 4.77
CA VAL A 441 -11.14 -10.88 4.33
C VAL A 441 -12.21 -11.01 5.39
N ARG A 442 -13.07 -9.99 5.52
CA ARG A 442 -14.09 -9.93 6.59
C ARG A 442 -15.02 -11.14 6.62
N SER A 443 -15.45 -11.62 5.45
CA SER A 443 -16.30 -12.80 5.34
C SER A 443 -15.62 -14.01 5.96
N LEU A 444 -14.38 -14.29 5.57
CA LEU A 444 -13.63 -15.45 6.05
C LEU A 444 -13.34 -15.37 7.55
N ILE A 445 -13.01 -14.15 8.05
CA ILE A 445 -12.83 -13.93 9.49
C ILE A 445 -14.13 -14.19 10.25
N SER A 446 -15.27 -13.73 9.71
CA SER A 446 -16.59 -13.96 10.31
C SER A 446 -17.00 -15.44 10.30
N ASP A 447 -16.60 -16.19 9.29
CA ASP A 447 -16.91 -17.63 9.18
C ASP A 447 -16.07 -18.49 10.14
N VAL A 448 -14.88 -18.02 10.52
CA VAL A 448 -13.96 -18.71 11.44
C VAL A 448 -14.14 -18.26 12.89
N ALA A 449 -14.52 -17.00 13.12
CA ALA A 449 -14.84 -16.47 14.45
C ALA A 449 -16.30 -16.83 14.80
N VAL A 450 -16.49 -17.90 15.56
CA VAL A 450 -17.82 -18.41 15.98
C VAL A 450 -18.22 -17.82 17.33
#